data_9f96bfe90fab437bda9c1b1fa174eeaa
#
_entry.id   9f96bfe90fab437bda9c1b1fa174eeaa
#
_cell.length_a   1.000
_cell.length_b   1.000
_cell.length_c   1.000
_cell.angle_alpha   90.00
_cell.angle_beta   90.00
_cell.angle_gamma   90.00
#
_symmetry.space_group_name_H-M   'P 1'
#
loop_
_entity.id
_entity.type
_entity.pdbx_description
1 polymer ?
#
loop_
_entity_poly.entity_id
_entity_poly.type
_entity_poly.pdbx_seq_one_letter_code
_entity_poly.pdbx_strand_id
1 'polypeptide(L)'
;MGPGDVRGEIDRRATVSSHSAGKNTATGILLGERARGGPHRRPLPTPSEGPRDTASFAELLKNHRSRYGLTQQQLADFATLSVRAIRDLESGRVRRPRRESVGLLADALRLSDPERQQLHAAGGSPSHLRDALLAEPAFAPRALPEPPAPPGTLVGREAELQVLLDQVTVYGHRLVSVVGISGIGKTHLVLEAARVLRARGWRVGWHTSAGGTPCCGVFPAAVPDPGGPSSGTADATAALVAATGDRHDLLIIDGADAARPGGVDVGELLRCRPRLHVVVTGLTPRDLPGERVLPLTAMAVPEEAADYDHVRLGEVESVALFLSHMRRSQPGFRLREDNARAVVRLCRWLDGVPRALEHAAGWGLVYPPELLLARAGRDFSLLSSPAGCGCLDLLPSVARSVDIVAESCRLVLAEVADRPHWTVGDLDRLVPDPAAALHTLLVHGLVRPAGAHLPERFTALHLVRILHARDRTPAGAGRVAPDCR
;
A
#
# COMPACT_ATOMS: atom_id res chain seq x y z
N MET A 1 -60.50 14.11 19.46
CA MET A 1 -60.40 14.02 20.93
C MET A 1 -58.89 13.95 21.24
N GLY A 2 -58.33 15.06 21.55
CA GLY A 2 -56.96 15.19 22.13
C GLY A 2 -57.14 15.35 23.65
N PRO A 3 -56.16 15.93 24.41
CA PRO A 3 -54.75 15.68 24.47
C PRO A 3 -54.31 15.45 25.94
N GLY A 4 -53.04 15.20 26.21
CA GLY A 4 -52.52 15.12 27.56
C GLY A 4 -51.01 15.36 27.56
N ASP A 5 -50.74 16.61 27.70
CA ASP A 5 -49.52 17.30 28.04
C ASP A 5 -49.19 17.06 29.53
N VAL A 6 -47.92 16.79 29.94
CA VAL A 6 -47.34 17.19 31.22
C VAL A 6 -45.86 17.43 31.04
N ARG A 7 -45.52 18.71 31.18
CA ARG A 7 -44.22 19.34 31.46
C ARG A 7 -43.82 19.11 32.93
N GLY A 8 -42.53 19.21 33.17
CA GLY A 8 -41.90 19.50 34.48
C GLY A 8 -40.38 19.35 34.33
N GLU A 9 -39.59 20.27 34.00
CA GLU A 9 -39.12 21.52 34.61
C GLU A 9 -38.41 21.37 35.96
N ILE A 10 -37.14 21.88 35.96
CA ILE A 10 -36.38 22.58 37.02
C ILE A 10 -35.64 21.65 38.00
N ASP A 11 -34.39 21.86 38.44
CA ASP A 11 -33.63 23.07 38.69
C ASP A 11 -32.14 22.81 38.93
N ARG A 12 -31.33 23.73 38.60
CA ARG A 12 -30.08 24.34 38.90
C ARG A 12 -29.48 24.19 40.30
N ARG A 13 -28.17 24.34 40.28
CA ARG A 13 -27.19 25.01 41.18
C ARG A 13 -26.18 24.07 41.81
N ALA A 14 -24.91 24.20 41.46
CA ALA A 14 -23.88 25.23 41.78
C ALA A 14 -23.38 25.17 43.24
N THR A 15 -22.09 25.00 43.38
CA THR A 15 -21.11 25.75 44.20
C THR A 15 -19.91 24.85 44.47
N VAL A 16 -18.72 25.15 43.99
CA VAL A 16 -17.62 26.01 44.45
C VAL A 16 -17.17 25.74 45.91
N SER A 17 -15.95 25.36 46.11
CA SER A 17 -14.95 25.78 47.09
C SER A 17 -13.78 24.77 47.10
N SER A 18 -12.57 25.04 46.65
CA SER A 18 -11.45 25.87 47.14
C SER A 18 -10.88 25.49 48.52
N HIS A 19 -9.54 25.53 48.53
CA HIS A 19 -8.59 25.55 49.65
C HIS A 19 -8.02 24.20 50.07
N SER A 20 -6.74 24.02 50.40
CA SER A 20 -5.55 24.88 50.48
C SER A 20 -4.34 23.99 50.70
N ALA A 21 -3.26 24.33 50.15
CA ALA A 21 -1.94 24.57 50.72
C ALA A 21 -1.55 23.87 52.04
N GLY A 22 -0.40 23.22 52.02
CA GLY A 22 0.32 22.77 53.20
C GLY A 22 1.79 22.55 52.89
N LYS A 23 2.59 23.56 53.11
CA LYS A 23 4.05 23.57 53.23
C LYS A 23 4.46 22.84 54.50
N ASN A 24 5.67 22.27 54.52
CA ASN A 24 6.70 22.37 55.54
C ASN A 24 7.89 21.54 55.14
N THR A 25 9.04 22.16 54.83
CA THR A 25 10.15 22.60 55.71
C THR A 25 10.73 21.44 56.53
N ALA A 26 11.92 21.06 56.30
CA ALA A 26 13.25 21.61 56.54
C ALA A 26 13.97 20.86 57.66
N THR A 27 15.27 20.89 57.58
CA THR A 27 16.32 20.78 58.59
C THR A 27 17.16 19.51 58.41
N GLY A 28 18.40 19.50 58.01
CA GLY A 28 19.55 20.31 58.34
C GLY A 28 20.49 19.57 59.30
N ILE A 29 21.75 19.60 59.07
CA ILE A 29 22.91 19.54 59.95
C ILE A 29 24.06 18.84 59.21
N LEU A 30 25.01 19.57 58.65
CA LEU A 30 26.34 20.05 59.08
C LEU A 30 27.28 19.03 59.78
N LEU A 31 28.44 18.95 59.20
CA LEU A 31 29.83 18.89 59.69
C LEU A 31 30.62 17.92 58.80
N GLY A 32 31.69 18.19 58.15
CA GLY A 32 32.80 19.03 58.45
C GLY A 32 34.10 18.28 58.18
N GLU A 33 35.01 18.90 57.47
CA GLU A 33 36.48 18.84 57.51
C GLU A 33 37.22 18.25 56.30
N ARG A 34 37.85 19.20 55.57
CA ARG A 34 39.29 19.34 55.25
C ARG A 34 40.04 18.10 54.81
N ALA A 35 40.79 18.03 53.77
CA ALA A 35 41.65 18.91 53.03
C ALA A 35 42.57 18.09 52.08
N ARG A 36 43.12 18.73 51.09
CA ARG A 36 44.40 18.54 50.35
C ARG A 36 44.29 18.05 48.91
N GLY A 37 44.36 18.87 48.03
CA GLY A 37 45.47 19.28 47.13
C GLY A 37 45.72 18.41 45.92
N GLY A 38 45.35 18.91 44.74
CA GLY A 38 46.00 18.83 43.43
C GLY A 38 45.65 17.64 42.53
N PRO A 39 45.85 17.71 41.24
CA PRO A 39 45.85 18.85 40.33
C PRO A 39 44.74 18.78 39.22
N HIS A 40 44.54 19.91 38.57
CA HIS A 40 43.68 20.22 37.43
C HIS A 40 43.28 19.03 36.53
N ARG A 41 42.03 18.61 36.59
CA ARG A 41 41.31 17.97 35.49
C ARG A 41 40.31 18.98 34.90
N ARG A 42 40.51 19.32 33.61
CA ARG A 42 39.57 20.05 32.79
C ARG A 42 38.20 19.36 32.87
N PRO A 43 37.10 20.09 32.95
CA PRO A 43 35.77 19.50 32.84
C PRO A 43 35.54 19.02 31.40
N LEU A 44 35.06 17.81 31.26
CA LEU A 44 34.51 17.27 30.03
C LEU A 44 33.25 18.08 29.68
N PRO A 45 33.03 18.45 28.41
CA PRO A 45 31.80 19.10 28.00
C PRO A 45 30.65 18.09 28.06
N THR A 46 29.58 18.50 28.70
CA THR A 46 28.26 17.87 28.62
C THR A 46 27.80 17.77 27.17
N PRO A 47 27.22 16.65 26.72
CA PRO A 47 26.67 16.56 25.38
C PRO A 47 25.38 17.38 25.31
N SER A 48 25.45 18.53 24.66
CA SER A 48 24.26 19.23 24.16
C SER A 48 23.73 18.42 22.97
N GLU A 49 22.57 17.81 23.11
CA GLU A 49 21.80 17.28 22.01
C GLU A 49 21.30 18.44 21.13
N GLY A 50 22.11 18.80 20.12
CA GLY A 50 21.72 19.57 18.95
C GLY A 50 21.46 18.62 17.78
N PRO A 51 20.70 19.01 16.74
CA PRO A 51 20.39 18.16 15.60
C PRO A 51 21.68 17.65 14.96
N ARG A 52 21.73 16.34 14.67
CA ARG A 52 22.89 15.67 14.04
C ARG A 52 23.16 16.34 12.70
N ASP A 53 24.21 17.16 12.65
CA ASP A 53 24.75 17.70 11.41
C ASP A 53 25.09 16.52 10.49
N THR A 54 24.32 16.37 9.41
CA THR A 54 24.68 15.48 8.32
C THR A 54 25.92 16.05 7.65
N ALA A 55 27.02 15.31 7.69
CA ALA A 55 28.30 15.71 7.08
C ALA A 55 28.08 16.16 5.64
N SER A 56 28.63 17.30 5.26
CA SER A 56 28.49 17.84 3.90
C SER A 56 29.14 16.90 2.87
N PHE A 57 28.71 16.96 1.60
CA PHE A 57 29.31 16.18 0.51
C PHE A 57 30.84 16.35 0.44
N ALA A 58 31.33 17.59 0.60
CA ALA A 58 32.75 17.92 0.57
C ALA A 58 33.52 17.21 1.69
N GLU A 59 32.97 17.19 2.89
CA GLU A 59 33.55 16.50 4.06
C GLU A 59 33.54 14.98 3.88
N LEU A 60 32.45 14.40 3.41
CA LEU A 60 32.36 12.97 3.14
C LEU A 60 33.36 12.53 2.08
N LEU A 61 33.41 13.25 0.97
CA LEU A 61 34.39 12.97 -0.12
C LEU A 61 35.84 13.02 0.39
N LYS A 62 36.20 14.08 1.11
CA LYS A 62 37.54 14.26 1.68
C LYS A 62 37.86 13.16 2.69
N ASN A 63 36.91 12.78 3.55
CA ASN A 63 37.09 11.72 4.55
C ASN A 63 37.32 10.36 3.88
N HIS A 64 36.51 10.00 2.87
CA HIS A 64 36.69 8.74 2.13
C HIS A 64 38.04 8.72 1.41
N ARG A 65 38.41 9.78 0.69
CA ARG A 65 39.72 9.87 0.02
C ARG A 65 40.86 9.69 1.01
N SER A 66 40.83 10.42 2.14
CA SER A 66 41.88 10.37 3.17
C SER A 66 41.95 8.98 3.83
N ARG A 67 40.83 8.31 4.05
CA ARG A 67 40.77 6.94 4.61
C ARG A 67 41.47 5.93 3.70
N TYR A 68 41.38 6.12 2.38
CA TYR A 68 42.07 5.26 1.41
C TYR A 68 43.49 5.76 1.05
N GLY A 69 44.02 6.79 1.74
CA GLY A 69 45.36 7.31 1.55
C GLY A 69 45.63 7.92 0.17
N LEU A 70 44.58 8.30 -0.57
CA LEU A 70 44.73 8.81 -1.93
C LEU A 70 45.00 10.31 -1.93
N THR A 71 45.88 10.78 -2.86
CA THR A 71 46.02 12.19 -3.17
C THR A 71 44.84 12.65 -4.07
N GLN A 72 44.61 13.96 -4.14
CA GLN A 72 43.62 14.53 -5.07
C GLN A 72 43.89 14.17 -6.52
N GLN A 73 45.18 14.09 -6.89
CA GLN A 73 45.63 13.68 -8.24
C GLN A 73 45.22 12.22 -8.50
N GLN A 74 45.57 11.32 -7.60
CA GLN A 74 45.23 9.89 -7.75
C GLN A 74 43.72 9.64 -7.83
N LEU A 75 42.94 10.35 -6.99
CA LEU A 75 41.47 10.25 -7.07
C LEU A 75 40.93 10.77 -8.40
N ALA A 76 41.51 11.87 -8.92
CA ALA A 76 41.17 12.43 -10.21
C ALA A 76 41.42 11.43 -11.35
N ASP A 77 42.59 10.79 -11.33
CA ASP A 77 42.99 9.79 -12.33
C ASP A 77 42.09 8.57 -12.29
N PHE A 78 41.75 8.03 -11.09
CA PHE A 78 40.87 6.88 -10.93
C PHE A 78 39.42 7.19 -11.29
N ALA A 79 38.97 8.40 -11.00
CA ALA A 79 37.58 8.82 -11.28
C ALA A 79 37.41 9.41 -12.69
N THR A 80 38.49 9.46 -13.50
CA THR A 80 38.50 10.11 -14.84
C THR A 80 37.99 11.55 -14.82
N LEU A 81 38.31 12.27 -13.71
CA LEU A 81 37.93 13.67 -13.49
C LEU A 81 39.20 14.56 -13.48
N SER A 82 39.03 15.86 -13.67
CA SER A 82 40.16 16.77 -13.51
C SER A 82 40.49 17.02 -12.03
N VAL A 83 41.76 17.21 -11.69
CA VAL A 83 42.20 17.56 -10.32
C VAL A 83 41.51 18.83 -9.82
N ARG A 84 41.26 19.77 -10.73
CA ARG A 84 40.53 20.99 -10.43
C ARG A 84 39.09 20.66 -9.97
N ALA A 85 38.41 19.71 -10.64
CA ALA A 85 37.08 19.28 -10.25
C ALA A 85 37.10 18.63 -8.85
N ILE A 86 38.06 17.76 -8.54
CA ILE A 86 38.19 17.17 -7.19
C ILE A 86 38.40 18.27 -6.14
N ARG A 87 39.29 19.23 -6.40
CA ARG A 87 39.55 20.34 -5.48
C ARG A 87 38.31 21.21 -5.25
N ASP A 88 37.56 21.51 -6.29
CA ASP A 88 36.36 22.34 -6.20
C ASP A 88 35.23 21.59 -5.45
N LEU A 89 35.15 20.25 -5.58
CA LEU A 89 34.22 19.39 -4.84
C LEU A 89 34.58 19.31 -3.34
N GLU A 90 35.86 19.08 -3.00
CA GLU A 90 36.32 18.99 -1.61
C GLU A 90 36.35 20.33 -0.88
N SER A 91 36.46 21.45 -1.61
CA SER A 91 36.40 22.80 -1.03
C SER A 91 34.97 23.30 -0.85
N GLY A 92 33.97 22.55 -1.29
CA GLY A 92 32.57 22.94 -1.23
C GLY A 92 32.19 24.07 -2.20
N ARG A 93 33.10 24.47 -3.15
CA ARG A 93 32.79 25.43 -4.20
C ARG A 93 31.72 24.90 -5.13
N VAL A 94 31.77 23.61 -5.44
CA VAL A 94 30.68 22.88 -6.12
C VAL A 94 29.83 22.24 -5.07
N ARG A 95 28.77 22.91 -4.68
CA ARG A 95 27.82 22.42 -3.67
C ARG A 95 26.92 21.30 -4.21
N ARG A 96 26.87 21.09 -5.52
CA ARG A 96 26.03 20.13 -6.21
C ARG A 96 26.80 19.44 -7.32
N PRO A 97 27.49 18.34 -7.03
CA PRO A 97 28.16 17.56 -8.05
C PRO A 97 27.14 16.88 -8.97
N ARG A 98 27.53 16.70 -10.24
CA ARG A 98 26.73 15.88 -11.16
C ARG A 98 26.69 14.43 -10.68
N ARG A 99 25.55 13.78 -10.81
CA ARG A 99 25.35 12.40 -10.36
C ARG A 99 26.34 11.43 -10.96
N GLU A 100 26.67 11.61 -12.25
CA GLU A 100 27.72 10.86 -12.93
C GLU A 100 29.07 11.01 -12.22
N SER A 101 29.44 12.25 -11.85
CA SER A 101 30.69 12.53 -11.12
C SER A 101 30.70 11.88 -9.74
N VAL A 102 29.54 11.85 -9.03
CA VAL A 102 29.43 11.17 -7.73
C VAL A 102 29.55 9.66 -7.91
N GLY A 103 28.98 9.09 -8.97
CA GLY A 103 29.11 7.68 -9.32
C GLY A 103 30.58 7.30 -9.59
N LEU A 104 31.27 8.06 -10.46
CA LEU A 104 32.69 7.85 -10.77
C LEU A 104 33.56 7.93 -9.53
N LEU A 105 33.28 8.87 -8.62
CA LEU A 105 34.01 9.01 -7.34
C LEU A 105 33.76 7.83 -6.41
N ALA A 106 32.52 7.37 -6.32
CA ALA A 106 32.15 6.20 -5.50
C ALA A 106 32.80 4.91 -6.02
N ASP A 107 32.90 4.75 -7.35
CA ASP A 107 33.61 3.63 -8.00
C ASP A 107 35.12 3.70 -7.79
N ALA A 108 35.72 4.87 -7.99
CA ALA A 108 37.15 5.10 -7.78
C ALA A 108 37.59 4.85 -6.33
N LEU A 109 36.71 5.20 -5.37
CA LEU A 109 36.89 4.97 -3.93
C LEU A 109 36.49 3.58 -3.49
N ARG A 110 35.92 2.72 -4.36
CA ARG A 110 35.41 1.37 -4.06
C ARG A 110 34.52 1.35 -2.81
N LEU A 111 33.62 2.32 -2.73
CA LEU A 111 32.72 2.45 -1.58
C LEU A 111 31.76 1.27 -1.50
N SER A 112 31.49 0.80 -0.29
CA SER A 112 30.41 -0.15 -0.02
C SER A 112 29.04 0.46 -0.35
N ASP A 113 28.00 -0.37 -0.56
CA ASP A 113 26.65 0.11 -0.91
C ASP A 113 26.11 1.17 0.07
N PRO A 114 26.24 1.03 1.41
CA PRO A 114 25.81 2.05 2.36
C PRO A 114 26.60 3.37 2.22
N GLU A 115 27.94 3.30 2.05
CA GLU A 115 28.79 4.48 1.89
C GLU A 115 28.52 5.20 0.57
N ARG A 116 28.25 4.44 -0.49
CA ARG A 116 27.83 4.94 -1.79
C ARG A 116 26.50 5.70 -1.70
N GLN A 117 25.51 5.12 -1.01
CA GLN A 117 24.21 5.77 -0.78
C GLN A 117 24.38 7.05 0.04
N GLN A 118 25.21 7.04 1.07
CA GLN A 118 25.49 8.23 1.90
C GLN A 118 26.15 9.34 1.09
N LEU A 119 27.12 9.02 0.21
CA LEU A 119 27.78 10.00 -0.65
C LEU A 119 26.81 10.59 -1.69
N HIS A 120 25.95 9.77 -2.28
CA HIS A 120 24.90 10.22 -3.19
C HIS A 120 23.85 11.10 -2.49
N ALA A 121 23.42 10.73 -1.28
CA ALA A 121 22.48 11.52 -0.49
C ALA A 121 23.03 12.90 -0.10
N ALA A 122 24.32 12.97 0.24
CA ALA A 122 24.98 14.23 0.58
C ALA A 122 25.25 15.13 -0.65
N GLY A 123 25.37 14.54 -1.85
CA GLY A 123 25.50 15.27 -3.12
C GLY A 123 24.18 15.83 -3.65
N GLY A 124 23.04 15.32 -3.15
CA GLY A 124 21.68 15.73 -3.53
C GLY A 124 20.98 16.45 -2.38
N SER A 125 20.79 17.76 -2.49
CA SER A 125 20.01 18.53 -1.50
C SER A 125 18.51 18.47 -1.82
N PRO A 126 17.59 18.49 -0.82
CA PRO A 126 16.14 18.47 -1.01
C PRO A 126 15.56 19.61 -1.85
N SER A 127 16.37 20.63 -2.16
CA SER A 127 15.94 21.76 -2.99
C SER A 127 15.84 21.47 -4.49
N HIS A 128 16.25 20.29 -4.97
CA HIS A 128 16.17 19.92 -6.40
C HIS A 128 14.75 19.90 -6.96
N LEU A 129 13.75 19.61 -6.12
CA LEU A 129 12.35 19.62 -6.55
C LEU A 129 11.88 21.04 -6.89
N ARG A 130 12.33 22.04 -6.14
CA ARG A 130 11.99 23.44 -6.37
C ARG A 130 12.74 24.03 -7.56
N ASP A 131 14.02 23.65 -7.74
CA ASP A 131 14.87 24.12 -8.85
C ASP A 131 14.51 23.43 -10.18
N ALA A 132 14.04 22.14 -10.12
CA ALA A 132 13.50 21.45 -11.30
C ALA A 132 12.20 22.08 -11.81
N LEU A 133 11.45 22.75 -10.92
CA LEU A 133 10.25 23.51 -11.28
C LEU A 133 10.55 24.86 -11.95
N LEU A 134 11.77 25.40 -11.74
CA LEU A 134 12.21 26.71 -12.23
C LEU A 134 13.20 26.62 -13.40
N ALA A 135 13.74 25.44 -13.71
CA ALA A 135 14.62 25.23 -14.84
C ALA A 135 13.80 25.08 -16.13
N GLU A 136 14.05 25.92 -17.12
CA GLU A 136 13.58 25.72 -18.48
C GLU A 136 14.00 24.32 -18.96
N PRO A 137 13.09 23.51 -19.52
CA PRO A 137 13.35 22.09 -19.78
C PRO A 137 14.26 21.92 -20.99
N ALA A 138 15.50 21.49 -20.76
CA ALA A 138 16.36 20.94 -21.82
C ALA A 138 15.81 19.59 -22.36
N PHE A 139 14.85 19.00 -21.65
CA PHE A 139 13.98 17.91 -22.10
C PHE A 139 12.54 18.35 -21.87
N ALA A 140 11.74 18.42 -22.91
CA ALA A 140 10.30 18.61 -22.77
C ALA A 140 9.78 17.56 -21.76
N PRO A 141 9.11 17.94 -20.66
CA PRO A 141 8.60 16.99 -19.70
C PRO A 141 7.69 16.03 -20.46
N ARG A 142 8.07 14.74 -20.45
CA ARG A 142 7.27 13.72 -21.11
C ARG A 142 5.93 13.69 -20.38
N ALA A 143 4.86 14.07 -21.07
CA ALA A 143 3.53 14.06 -20.49
C ALA A 143 3.23 12.67 -19.91
N LEU A 144 2.57 12.63 -18.76
CA LEU A 144 2.10 11.36 -18.20
C LEU A 144 1.24 10.63 -19.24
N PRO A 145 1.37 9.30 -19.32
CA PRO A 145 0.49 8.52 -20.16
C PRO A 145 -0.96 8.69 -19.70
N GLU A 146 -1.86 8.61 -20.64
CA GLU A 146 -3.28 8.52 -20.34
C GLU A 146 -3.59 7.19 -19.66
N PRO A 147 -4.61 7.14 -18.78
CA PRO A 147 -5.10 5.90 -18.22
C PRO A 147 -5.45 4.90 -19.33
N PRO A 148 -5.03 3.63 -19.21
CA PRO A 148 -5.45 2.60 -20.14
C PRO A 148 -6.98 2.41 -20.09
N ALA A 149 -7.55 1.86 -21.15
CA ALA A 149 -8.97 1.50 -21.16
C ALA A 149 -9.28 0.43 -20.11
N PRO A 150 -10.42 0.52 -19.41
CA PRO A 150 -10.84 -0.55 -18.52
C PRO A 150 -10.93 -1.91 -19.26
N PRO A 151 -10.60 -3.03 -18.60
CA PRO A 151 -10.53 -4.35 -19.26
C PRO A 151 -11.92 -4.91 -19.65
N GLY A 152 -12.98 -4.23 -19.27
CA GLY A 152 -14.37 -4.60 -19.55
C GLY A 152 -15.34 -3.78 -18.72
N THR A 153 -16.60 -4.17 -18.73
CA THR A 153 -17.63 -3.53 -17.90
C THR A 153 -17.36 -3.80 -16.43
N LEU A 154 -17.42 -2.76 -15.61
CA LEU A 154 -17.40 -2.90 -14.15
C LEU A 154 -18.70 -3.55 -13.71
N VAL A 155 -18.61 -4.60 -12.93
CA VAL A 155 -19.79 -5.36 -12.44
C VAL A 155 -19.81 -5.29 -10.92
N GLY A 156 -20.95 -4.88 -10.34
CA GLY A 156 -21.19 -4.91 -8.89
C GLY A 156 -20.31 -3.98 -8.06
N ARG A 157 -19.85 -2.85 -8.64
CA ARG A 157 -19.01 -1.85 -7.97
C ARG A 157 -19.49 -0.43 -8.24
N GLU A 158 -20.76 -0.29 -8.60
CA GLU A 158 -21.36 0.98 -8.96
C GLU A 158 -21.39 1.93 -7.75
N ALA A 159 -21.65 1.40 -6.56
CA ALA A 159 -21.66 2.18 -5.32
C ALA A 159 -20.27 2.67 -4.94
N GLU A 160 -19.26 1.81 -4.97
CA GLU A 160 -17.88 2.17 -4.67
C GLU A 160 -17.31 3.14 -5.71
N LEU A 161 -17.68 2.97 -6.98
CA LEU A 161 -17.34 3.92 -8.04
C LEU A 161 -17.93 5.30 -7.75
N GLN A 162 -19.20 5.37 -7.39
CA GLN A 162 -19.85 6.64 -7.05
C GLN A 162 -19.20 7.28 -5.83
N VAL A 163 -18.92 6.51 -4.77
CA VAL A 163 -18.20 7.00 -3.58
C VAL A 163 -16.83 7.56 -3.97
N LEU A 164 -16.04 6.86 -4.79
CA LEU A 164 -14.73 7.34 -5.25
C LEU A 164 -14.84 8.65 -6.02
N LEU A 165 -15.81 8.73 -6.94
CA LEU A 165 -16.06 9.95 -7.72
C LEU A 165 -16.45 11.13 -6.81
N ASP A 166 -17.33 10.91 -5.84
CA ASP A 166 -17.78 11.93 -4.89
C ASP A 166 -16.64 12.42 -3.98
N GLN A 167 -15.75 11.51 -3.52
CA GLN A 167 -14.57 11.91 -2.75
C GLN A 167 -13.72 12.94 -3.49
N VAL A 168 -13.55 12.76 -4.81
CA VAL A 168 -12.71 13.63 -5.64
C VAL A 168 -13.48 14.88 -6.07
N THR A 169 -14.73 14.74 -6.58
CA THR A 169 -15.43 15.82 -7.28
C THR A 169 -16.35 16.65 -6.39
N VAL A 170 -16.97 16.03 -5.39
CA VAL A 170 -17.93 16.69 -4.49
C VAL A 170 -17.24 17.20 -3.24
N TYR A 171 -16.50 16.31 -2.57
CA TYR A 171 -15.81 16.65 -1.32
C TYR A 171 -14.43 17.29 -1.54
N GLY A 172 -13.87 17.22 -2.74
CA GLY A 172 -12.60 17.83 -3.10
C GLY A 172 -11.39 17.26 -2.36
N HIS A 173 -11.47 16.00 -1.90
CA HIS A 173 -10.34 15.36 -1.24
C HIS A 173 -9.17 15.20 -2.20
N ARG A 174 -7.99 15.66 -1.78
CA ARG A 174 -6.80 15.66 -2.61
C ARG A 174 -6.08 14.32 -2.64
N LEU A 175 -6.31 13.46 -1.65
CA LEU A 175 -5.72 12.13 -1.56
C LEU A 175 -6.81 11.11 -1.21
N VAL A 176 -7.02 10.17 -2.10
CA VAL A 176 -7.91 9.01 -1.88
C VAL A 176 -7.11 7.74 -2.12
N SER A 177 -7.06 6.87 -1.11
CA SER A 177 -6.39 5.57 -1.19
C SER A 177 -7.42 4.45 -1.28
N VAL A 178 -7.44 3.75 -2.41
CA VAL A 178 -8.25 2.54 -2.62
C VAL A 178 -7.45 1.34 -2.14
N VAL A 179 -7.86 0.76 -1.02
CA VAL A 179 -7.12 -0.27 -0.29
C VAL A 179 -7.89 -1.60 -0.30
N GLY A 180 -7.18 -2.71 -0.28
CA GLY A 180 -7.75 -4.05 -0.21
C GLY A 180 -6.79 -5.11 -0.75
N ILE A 181 -7.16 -6.38 -0.59
CA ILE A 181 -6.33 -7.51 -1.01
C ILE A 181 -6.04 -7.50 -2.52
N SER A 182 -5.00 -8.22 -2.93
CA SER A 182 -4.70 -8.41 -4.33
C SER A 182 -5.83 -9.16 -5.04
N GLY A 183 -6.18 -8.72 -6.26
CA GLY A 183 -7.26 -9.33 -7.04
C GLY A 183 -8.68 -8.89 -6.70
N ILE A 184 -8.85 -7.92 -5.76
CA ILE A 184 -10.17 -7.42 -5.35
C ILE A 184 -10.82 -6.45 -6.36
N GLY A 185 -10.07 -5.98 -7.37
CA GLY A 185 -10.60 -5.10 -8.42
C GLY A 185 -10.22 -3.63 -8.28
N LYS A 186 -9.25 -3.24 -7.45
CA LYS A 186 -8.82 -1.83 -7.25
C LYS A 186 -8.48 -1.11 -8.55
N THR A 187 -7.59 -1.70 -9.35
CA THR A 187 -7.16 -1.14 -10.64
C THR A 187 -8.35 -0.96 -11.60
N HIS A 188 -9.27 -1.92 -11.67
CA HIS A 188 -10.45 -1.82 -12.51
C HIS A 188 -11.35 -0.65 -12.08
N LEU A 189 -11.59 -0.51 -10.76
CA LEU A 189 -12.39 0.59 -10.20
C LEU A 189 -11.81 1.96 -10.56
N VAL A 190 -10.49 2.16 -10.37
CA VAL A 190 -9.86 3.47 -10.64
C VAL A 190 -9.74 3.76 -12.14
N LEU A 191 -9.64 2.74 -13.00
CA LEU A 191 -9.69 2.90 -14.45
C LEU A 191 -11.08 3.34 -14.90
N GLU A 192 -12.14 2.77 -14.34
CA GLU A 192 -13.50 3.19 -14.64
C GLU A 192 -13.78 4.61 -14.13
N ALA A 193 -13.29 4.96 -12.94
CA ALA A 193 -13.33 6.32 -12.42
C ALA A 193 -12.60 7.30 -13.35
N ALA A 194 -11.41 6.92 -13.84
CA ALA A 194 -10.66 7.71 -14.81
C ALA A 194 -11.46 7.93 -16.10
N ARG A 195 -12.11 6.88 -16.63
CA ARG A 195 -12.95 6.95 -17.83
C ARG A 195 -14.11 7.94 -17.62
N VAL A 196 -14.80 7.87 -16.48
CA VAL A 196 -15.93 8.76 -16.15
C VAL A 196 -15.46 10.21 -15.99
N LEU A 197 -14.34 10.42 -15.26
CA LEU A 197 -13.81 11.78 -15.02
C LEU A 197 -13.30 12.41 -16.32
N ARG A 198 -12.63 11.66 -17.19
CA ARG A 198 -12.21 12.15 -18.51
C ARG A 198 -13.41 12.54 -19.38
N ALA A 199 -14.49 11.76 -19.36
CA ALA A 199 -15.73 12.12 -20.06
C ALA A 199 -16.37 13.42 -19.52
N ARG A 200 -16.08 13.78 -18.24
CA ARG A 200 -16.48 15.04 -17.61
C ARG A 200 -15.46 16.18 -17.85
N GLY A 201 -14.43 15.97 -18.68
CA GLY A 201 -13.42 16.98 -19.03
C GLY A 201 -12.21 17.06 -18.11
N TRP A 202 -12.06 16.14 -17.14
CA TRP A 202 -10.87 16.09 -16.27
C TRP A 202 -9.65 15.59 -17.05
N ARG A 203 -8.50 16.20 -16.79
CA ARG A 203 -7.21 15.76 -17.33
C ARG A 203 -6.61 14.76 -16.34
N VAL A 204 -6.68 13.48 -16.68
CA VAL A 204 -6.25 12.38 -15.81
C VAL A 204 -4.94 11.80 -16.30
N GLY A 205 -3.91 11.84 -15.44
CA GLY A 205 -2.63 11.16 -15.64
C GLY A 205 -2.61 9.80 -14.98
N TRP A 206 -1.81 8.89 -15.53
CA TRP A 206 -1.64 7.52 -15.03
C TRP A 206 -0.17 7.23 -14.74
N HIS A 207 0.08 6.63 -13.58
CA HIS A 207 1.38 6.10 -13.20
C HIS A 207 1.22 4.71 -12.59
N THR A 208 2.04 3.76 -13.05
CA THR A 208 2.13 2.44 -12.44
C THR A 208 3.42 2.36 -11.65
N SER A 209 3.36 2.10 -10.35
CA SER A 209 4.55 1.93 -9.53
C SER A 209 5.35 0.72 -9.98
N ALA A 210 6.70 0.86 -10.02
CA ALA A 210 7.60 -0.22 -10.39
C ALA A 210 7.33 -1.49 -9.57
N GLY A 211 6.97 -2.57 -10.26
CA GLY A 211 6.59 -3.87 -9.67
C GLY A 211 5.09 -4.14 -9.60
N GLY A 212 4.23 -3.23 -10.05
CA GLY A 212 2.88 -3.59 -10.46
C GLY A 212 3.00 -4.54 -11.65
N THR A 213 2.79 -5.83 -11.44
CA THR A 213 2.81 -6.80 -12.55
C THR A 213 1.65 -6.46 -13.46
N PRO A 214 1.90 -6.22 -14.78
CA PRO A 214 0.81 -6.03 -15.71
C PRO A 214 -0.07 -7.28 -15.66
N CYS A 215 -1.29 -7.13 -15.18
CA CYS A 215 -2.22 -8.24 -15.24
C CYS A 215 -2.62 -8.49 -16.68
N CYS A 216 -2.27 -9.66 -17.19
CA CYS A 216 -2.84 -10.28 -18.39
C CYS A 216 -2.84 -9.38 -19.64
N GLY A 217 -1.67 -8.98 -20.15
CA GLY A 217 -1.54 -8.48 -21.52
C GLY A 217 -2.33 -7.23 -21.93
N VAL A 218 -3.18 -6.70 -21.03
CA VAL A 218 -4.07 -5.57 -21.30
C VAL A 218 -3.41 -4.23 -21.00
N PHE A 219 -2.36 -4.25 -20.15
CA PHE A 219 -1.65 -3.02 -19.84
C PHE A 219 -0.34 -2.97 -20.61
N PRO A 220 -0.04 -1.88 -21.32
CA PRO A 220 1.29 -1.69 -21.86
C PRO A 220 2.29 -1.84 -20.72
N ALA A 221 3.40 -2.50 -20.99
CA ALA A 221 4.51 -2.61 -20.05
C ALA A 221 4.71 -1.25 -19.40
N ALA A 222 4.89 -1.24 -18.08
CA ALA A 222 5.14 -0.02 -17.33
C ALA A 222 6.03 0.89 -18.17
N VAL A 223 5.62 2.16 -18.32
CA VAL A 223 6.51 3.14 -18.96
C VAL A 223 7.86 2.95 -18.31
N PRO A 224 8.94 2.70 -19.06
CA PRO A 224 10.24 2.48 -18.47
C PRO A 224 10.44 3.61 -17.47
N ASP A 225 10.69 3.25 -16.22
CA ASP A 225 11.01 4.20 -15.17
C ASP A 225 12.11 5.11 -15.75
N PRO A 226 11.89 6.42 -15.89
CA PRO A 226 12.87 7.31 -16.51
C PRO A 226 14.22 7.28 -15.81
N GLY A 227 14.31 6.60 -14.65
CA GLY A 227 15.51 6.45 -13.85
C GLY A 227 16.14 5.05 -13.88
N GLY A 228 15.56 4.01 -14.49
CA GLY A 228 16.07 2.64 -14.42
C GLY A 228 15.98 2.03 -13.01
N PRO A 229 16.38 0.77 -12.79
CA PRO A 229 16.22 0.03 -11.53
C PRO A 229 17.02 0.57 -10.35
N SER A 230 17.77 1.67 -10.51
CA SER A 230 18.61 2.32 -9.51
C SER A 230 18.17 3.74 -9.14
N SER A 231 17.06 4.27 -9.68
CA SER A 231 16.57 5.60 -9.29
C SER A 231 15.91 5.57 -7.91
N GLY A 232 16.34 6.47 -7.02
CA GLY A 232 15.77 6.59 -5.67
C GLY A 232 14.36 7.19 -5.70
N THR A 233 13.62 7.04 -4.59
CA THR A 233 12.27 7.59 -4.38
C THR A 233 12.17 9.08 -4.75
N ALA A 234 13.21 9.87 -4.45
CA ALA A 234 13.25 11.30 -4.77
C ALA A 234 13.24 11.57 -6.28
N ASP A 235 13.91 10.74 -7.07
CA ASP A 235 13.97 10.90 -8.53
C ASP A 235 12.63 10.55 -9.18
N ALA A 236 11.98 9.47 -8.73
CA ALA A 236 10.65 9.09 -9.21
C ALA A 236 9.61 10.18 -8.90
N THR A 237 9.65 10.73 -7.69
CA THR A 237 8.75 11.81 -7.28
C THR A 237 9.02 13.09 -8.07
N ALA A 238 10.29 13.49 -8.25
CA ALA A 238 10.66 14.65 -9.06
C ALA A 238 10.21 14.52 -10.52
N ALA A 239 10.38 13.34 -11.11
CA ALA A 239 9.92 13.04 -12.46
C ALA A 239 8.39 13.18 -12.59
N LEU A 240 7.63 12.69 -11.60
CA LEU A 240 6.18 12.83 -11.58
C LEU A 240 5.73 14.27 -11.36
N VAL A 241 6.39 15.03 -10.47
CA VAL A 241 6.12 16.45 -10.27
C VAL A 241 6.35 17.23 -11.57
N ALA A 242 7.43 16.94 -12.30
CA ALA A 242 7.70 17.57 -13.58
C ALA A 242 6.68 17.17 -14.66
N ALA A 243 6.34 15.88 -14.74
CA ALA A 243 5.41 15.35 -15.74
C ALA A 243 3.95 15.80 -15.54
N THR A 244 3.51 15.92 -14.27
CA THR A 244 2.15 16.40 -13.98
C THR A 244 1.97 17.87 -14.36
N GLY A 245 2.93 18.75 -14.06
CA GLY A 245 2.83 20.18 -14.31
C GLY A 245 1.48 20.75 -13.82
N ASP A 246 1.04 21.84 -14.44
CA ASP A 246 -0.33 22.38 -14.25
C ASP A 246 -1.34 21.77 -15.23
N ARG A 247 -0.97 20.67 -15.89
CA ARG A 247 -1.75 20.06 -16.97
C ARG A 247 -2.73 19.01 -16.51
N HIS A 248 -2.55 18.45 -15.30
CA HIS A 248 -3.39 17.37 -14.79
C HIS A 248 -4.20 17.83 -13.58
N ASP A 249 -5.46 17.43 -13.56
CA ASP A 249 -6.38 17.67 -12.45
C ASP A 249 -6.35 16.51 -11.47
N LEU A 250 -6.12 15.28 -12.00
CA LEU A 250 -6.02 14.04 -11.26
C LEU A 250 -4.82 13.21 -11.71
N LEU A 251 -4.09 12.64 -10.77
CA LEU A 251 -3.10 11.59 -11.00
C LEU A 251 -3.55 10.30 -10.32
N ILE A 252 -3.59 9.22 -11.07
CA ILE A 252 -3.80 7.87 -10.52
C ILE A 252 -2.44 7.16 -10.44
N ILE A 253 -2.11 6.64 -9.24
CA ILE A 253 -0.90 5.88 -8.97
C ILE A 253 -1.32 4.44 -8.64
N ASP A 254 -1.17 3.54 -9.60
CA ASP A 254 -1.60 2.15 -9.46
C ASP A 254 -0.49 1.25 -8.92
N GLY A 255 -0.82 0.41 -7.94
CA GLY A 255 0.09 -0.56 -7.34
C GLY A 255 1.15 0.05 -6.40
N ALA A 256 0.85 1.20 -5.81
CA ALA A 256 1.77 1.92 -4.93
C ALA A 256 1.72 1.34 -3.51
N ASP A 257 2.51 0.33 -3.22
CA ASP A 257 2.68 -0.19 -1.85
C ASP A 257 3.68 0.68 -1.07
N ALA A 258 3.30 1.13 0.14
CA ALA A 258 4.10 2.05 0.96
C ALA A 258 5.49 1.48 1.34
N ALA A 259 5.63 0.18 1.42
CA ALA A 259 6.84 -0.52 1.86
C ALA A 259 7.89 -0.75 0.76
N ARG A 260 7.67 -0.26 -0.48
CA ARG A 260 8.62 -0.54 -1.58
C ARG A 260 9.72 0.51 -1.68
N PRO A 261 11.00 0.10 -1.73
CA PRO A 261 12.10 0.99 -2.06
C PRO A 261 11.91 1.60 -3.46
N GLY A 262 12.13 2.92 -3.60
CA GLY A 262 11.98 3.62 -4.88
C GLY A 262 10.54 4.02 -5.23
N GLY A 263 9.57 3.87 -4.31
CA GLY A 263 8.19 4.31 -4.50
C GLY A 263 8.06 5.84 -4.56
N VAL A 264 6.91 6.32 -5.02
CA VAL A 264 6.60 7.75 -5.10
C VAL A 264 6.29 8.31 -3.71
N ASP A 265 6.91 9.42 -3.35
CA ASP A 265 6.50 10.21 -2.18
C ASP A 265 5.27 11.06 -2.53
N VAL A 266 4.09 10.51 -2.19
CA VAL A 266 2.80 11.16 -2.44
C VAL A 266 2.64 12.45 -1.63
N GLY A 267 3.21 12.50 -0.41
CA GLY A 267 3.18 13.70 0.42
C GLY A 267 3.94 14.87 -0.22
N GLU A 268 5.14 14.59 -0.76
CA GLU A 268 5.94 15.57 -1.49
C GLU A 268 5.24 16.02 -2.77
N LEU A 269 4.68 15.08 -3.53
CA LEU A 269 3.93 15.37 -4.74
C LEU A 269 2.77 16.35 -4.47
N LEU A 270 1.98 16.09 -3.42
CA LEU A 270 0.85 16.94 -3.03
C LEU A 270 1.30 18.32 -2.51
N ARG A 271 2.49 18.42 -1.89
CA ARG A 271 3.07 19.71 -1.49
C ARG A 271 3.52 20.54 -2.71
N CYS A 272 4.13 19.87 -3.69
CA CYS A 272 4.60 20.52 -4.92
C CYS A 272 3.47 20.92 -5.88
N ARG A 273 2.32 20.24 -5.82
CA ARG A 273 1.16 20.42 -6.72
C ARG A 273 -0.13 20.66 -5.92
N PRO A 274 -0.38 21.89 -5.43
CA PRO A 274 -1.52 22.18 -4.53
C PRO A 274 -2.90 21.93 -5.13
N ARG A 275 -3.05 21.97 -6.45
CA ARG A 275 -4.34 21.75 -7.16
C ARG A 275 -4.55 20.32 -7.63
N LEU A 276 -3.53 19.47 -7.52
CA LEU A 276 -3.60 18.09 -7.97
C LEU A 276 -4.38 17.24 -6.99
N HIS A 277 -5.30 16.43 -7.51
CA HIS A 277 -5.89 15.30 -6.81
C HIS A 277 -5.07 14.04 -7.09
N VAL A 278 -4.93 13.18 -6.12
CA VAL A 278 -4.20 11.92 -6.25
C VAL A 278 -5.08 10.77 -5.78
N VAL A 279 -5.25 9.77 -6.62
CA VAL A 279 -5.87 8.49 -6.25
C VAL A 279 -4.79 7.42 -6.29
N VAL A 280 -4.64 6.69 -5.19
CA VAL A 280 -3.62 5.64 -5.04
C VAL A 280 -4.32 4.30 -4.87
N THR A 281 -3.84 3.25 -5.54
CA THR A 281 -4.24 1.88 -5.23
C THR A 281 -3.11 1.16 -4.50
N GLY A 282 -3.42 0.43 -3.44
CA GLY A 282 -2.42 -0.28 -2.64
C GLY A 282 -3.00 -1.38 -1.77
N LEU A 283 -2.12 -2.08 -1.06
CA LEU A 283 -2.49 -3.05 -0.03
C LEU A 283 -2.72 -2.37 1.32
N THR A 284 -2.11 -1.20 1.53
CA THR A 284 -2.17 -0.43 2.79
C THR A 284 -2.51 1.02 2.52
N PRO A 285 -3.11 1.73 3.48
CA PRO A 285 -3.18 3.19 3.49
C PRO A 285 -1.77 3.82 3.45
N ARG A 286 -1.70 5.11 3.15
CA ARG A 286 -0.46 5.90 3.14
C ARG A 286 -0.18 6.58 4.47
N ASP A 287 -1.18 6.65 5.35
CA ASP A 287 -1.13 7.31 6.66
C ASP A 287 -0.70 8.79 6.56
N LEU A 288 -1.16 9.46 5.48
CA LEU A 288 -0.87 10.87 5.23
C LEU A 288 -2.00 11.78 5.73
N PRO A 289 -1.67 12.99 6.21
CA PRO A 289 -2.69 13.95 6.63
C PRO A 289 -3.66 14.29 5.49
N GLY A 290 -4.97 14.18 5.77
CA GLY A 290 -6.03 14.45 4.80
C GLY A 290 -6.31 13.31 3.82
N GLU A 291 -5.68 12.16 4.00
CA GLU A 291 -5.99 10.94 3.25
C GLU A 291 -7.41 10.46 3.53
N ARG A 292 -8.10 10.05 2.47
CA ARG A 292 -9.36 9.31 2.55
C ARG A 292 -9.13 7.88 2.09
N VAL A 293 -9.35 6.94 3.00
CA VAL A 293 -9.23 5.52 2.70
C VAL A 293 -10.59 4.99 2.24
N LEU A 294 -10.60 4.39 1.05
CA LEU A 294 -11.72 3.64 0.49
C LEU A 294 -11.36 2.15 0.53
N PRO A 295 -11.80 1.41 1.56
CA PRO A 295 -11.61 -0.03 1.62
C PRO A 295 -12.43 -0.72 0.54
N LEU A 296 -11.79 -1.54 -0.30
CA LEU A 296 -12.48 -2.35 -1.29
C LEU A 296 -12.51 -3.79 -0.79
N THR A 297 -13.70 -4.22 -0.39
CA THR A 297 -13.95 -5.55 0.18
C THR A 297 -14.37 -6.55 -0.89
N ALA A 298 -14.47 -7.82 -0.53
CA ALA A 298 -14.99 -8.87 -1.41
C ALA A 298 -16.45 -8.58 -1.81
N MET A 299 -16.84 -9.01 -3.01
CA MET A 299 -18.19 -8.86 -3.53
C MET A 299 -19.20 -9.64 -2.69
N ALA A 300 -20.45 -9.19 -2.71
CA ALA A 300 -21.53 -9.94 -2.11
C ALA A 300 -21.61 -11.36 -2.70
N VAL A 301 -21.76 -12.33 -1.82
CA VAL A 301 -21.96 -13.73 -2.19
C VAL A 301 -23.37 -14.17 -1.83
N PRO A 302 -24.00 -15.06 -2.62
CA PRO A 302 -25.34 -15.52 -2.33
C PRO A 302 -25.39 -16.35 -1.04
N GLU A 303 -26.50 -16.27 -0.32
CA GLU A 303 -26.76 -17.15 0.81
C GLU A 303 -27.07 -18.56 0.30
N GLU A 304 -26.73 -19.58 1.10
CA GLU A 304 -27.06 -20.97 0.77
C GLU A 304 -28.52 -21.22 1.13
N ALA A 305 -29.34 -21.61 0.13
CA ALA A 305 -30.74 -21.90 0.29
C ALA A 305 -31.07 -23.30 -0.28
N ALA A 306 -32.23 -23.84 0.09
CA ALA A 306 -32.69 -25.08 -0.48
C ALA A 306 -33.08 -24.94 -1.95
N ASP A 307 -33.77 -23.84 -2.27
CA ASP A 307 -34.18 -23.46 -3.62
C ASP A 307 -33.65 -22.09 -4.01
N TYR A 308 -33.31 -21.93 -5.27
CA TYR A 308 -32.78 -20.69 -5.81
C TYR A 308 -33.69 -20.14 -6.91
N ASP A 309 -34.08 -18.89 -6.77
CA ASP A 309 -34.58 -18.07 -7.87
C ASP A 309 -33.42 -17.68 -8.78
N HIS A 310 -33.33 -18.25 -9.97
CA HIS A 310 -32.24 -18.07 -10.91
C HIS A 310 -32.06 -16.62 -11.39
N VAL A 311 -33.16 -15.84 -11.45
CA VAL A 311 -33.14 -14.44 -11.86
C VAL A 311 -32.46 -13.63 -10.77
N ARG A 312 -32.96 -13.73 -9.54
CA ARG A 312 -32.39 -13.04 -8.38
C ARG A 312 -30.96 -13.48 -8.09
N LEU A 313 -30.67 -14.77 -8.26
CA LEU A 313 -29.31 -15.27 -8.09
C LEU A 313 -28.34 -14.65 -9.10
N GLY A 314 -28.77 -14.44 -10.35
CA GLY A 314 -28.00 -13.78 -11.39
C GLY A 314 -27.70 -12.30 -11.13
N GLU A 315 -28.44 -11.64 -10.24
CA GLU A 315 -28.25 -10.25 -9.83
C GLU A 315 -27.20 -10.11 -8.72
N VAL A 316 -26.86 -11.20 -8.02
CA VAL A 316 -25.81 -11.17 -6.99
C VAL A 316 -24.47 -10.92 -7.66
N GLU A 317 -23.73 -9.90 -7.19
CA GLU A 317 -22.52 -9.36 -7.82
C GLU A 317 -21.48 -10.45 -8.18
N SER A 318 -21.14 -11.33 -7.24
CA SER A 318 -20.18 -12.41 -7.47
C SER A 318 -20.67 -13.42 -8.51
N VAL A 319 -21.96 -13.72 -8.53
CA VAL A 319 -22.58 -14.62 -9.52
C VAL A 319 -22.61 -13.95 -10.88
N ALA A 320 -23.06 -12.69 -10.96
CA ALA A 320 -23.07 -11.91 -12.20
C ALA A 320 -21.69 -11.86 -12.85
N LEU A 321 -20.65 -11.60 -12.04
CA LEU A 321 -19.26 -11.57 -12.50
C LEU A 321 -18.81 -12.96 -12.97
N PHE A 322 -19.02 -14.01 -12.19
CA PHE A 322 -18.68 -15.38 -12.56
C PHE A 322 -19.33 -15.77 -13.89
N LEU A 323 -20.63 -15.51 -14.04
CA LEU A 323 -21.38 -15.79 -15.27
C LEU A 323 -20.83 -15.00 -16.46
N SER A 324 -20.43 -13.74 -16.26
CA SER A 324 -19.83 -12.94 -17.32
C SER A 324 -18.54 -13.55 -17.85
N HIS A 325 -17.68 -14.03 -16.94
CA HIS A 325 -16.43 -14.72 -17.31
C HIS A 325 -16.69 -16.08 -17.94
N MET A 326 -17.61 -16.87 -17.40
CA MET A 326 -18.01 -18.16 -18.01
C MET A 326 -18.51 -17.98 -19.46
N ARG A 327 -19.30 -16.93 -19.72
CA ARG A 327 -19.82 -16.66 -21.08
C ARG A 327 -18.76 -16.20 -22.07
N ARG A 328 -17.64 -15.64 -21.60
CA ARG A 328 -16.48 -15.34 -22.48
C ARG A 328 -15.89 -16.62 -23.08
N SER A 329 -15.81 -17.67 -22.27
CA SER A 329 -15.28 -18.97 -22.68
C SER A 329 -16.34 -19.88 -23.30
N GLN A 330 -17.56 -19.79 -22.79
CA GLN A 330 -18.74 -20.58 -23.21
C GLN A 330 -19.96 -19.65 -23.42
N PRO A 331 -20.14 -19.05 -24.61
CA PRO A 331 -21.25 -18.10 -24.87
C PRO A 331 -22.65 -18.66 -24.58
N GLY A 332 -22.81 -19.98 -24.69
CA GLY A 332 -24.06 -20.68 -24.38
C GLY A 332 -24.32 -20.95 -22.90
N PHE A 333 -23.37 -20.65 -22.01
CA PHE A 333 -23.53 -20.93 -20.58
C PHE A 333 -24.71 -20.17 -19.98
N ARG A 334 -25.59 -20.87 -19.28
CA ARG A 334 -26.74 -20.31 -18.58
C ARG A 334 -26.80 -20.87 -17.17
N LEU A 335 -27.20 -20.01 -16.23
CA LEU A 335 -27.55 -20.45 -14.89
C LEU A 335 -28.87 -21.21 -14.97
N ARG A 336 -28.93 -22.43 -14.42
CA ARG A 336 -30.05 -23.31 -14.38
C ARG A 336 -30.17 -23.95 -13.00
N GLU A 337 -31.27 -24.61 -12.75
CA GLU A 337 -31.54 -25.32 -11.50
C GLU A 337 -30.46 -26.37 -11.18
N ASP A 338 -30.02 -27.13 -12.18
CA ASP A 338 -29.00 -28.18 -12.04
C ASP A 338 -27.63 -27.67 -11.64
N ASN A 339 -27.21 -26.47 -12.08
CA ASN A 339 -25.90 -25.91 -11.79
C ASN A 339 -25.89 -24.76 -10.77
N ALA A 340 -27.07 -24.22 -10.40
CA ALA A 340 -27.19 -23.06 -9.53
C ALA A 340 -26.52 -23.29 -8.16
N ARG A 341 -26.73 -24.44 -7.55
CA ARG A 341 -26.14 -24.77 -6.25
C ARG A 341 -24.63 -24.83 -6.30
N ALA A 342 -24.07 -25.39 -7.39
CA ALA A 342 -22.63 -25.46 -7.57
C ALA A 342 -22.02 -24.05 -7.76
N VAL A 343 -22.67 -23.19 -8.55
CA VAL A 343 -22.26 -21.80 -8.75
C VAL A 343 -22.29 -21.01 -7.46
N VAL A 344 -23.37 -21.12 -6.67
CA VAL A 344 -23.49 -20.48 -5.34
C VAL A 344 -22.34 -20.88 -4.43
N ARG A 345 -22.11 -22.18 -4.26
CA ARG A 345 -21.07 -22.72 -3.40
C ARG A 345 -19.67 -22.32 -3.89
N LEU A 346 -19.47 -22.27 -5.20
CA LEU A 346 -18.21 -21.84 -5.79
C LEU A 346 -17.94 -20.36 -5.52
N CYS A 347 -18.94 -19.47 -5.71
CA CYS A 347 -18.81 -18.04 -5.39
C CYS A 347 -18.50 -17.82 -3.90
N ARG A 348 -19.12 -18.58 -3.01
CA ARG A 348 -18.87 -18.54 -1.56
C ARG A 348 -17.48 -19.05 -1.21
N TRP A 349 -17.01 -20.14 -1.82
CA TRP A 349 -15.68 -20.71 -1.64
C TRP A 349 -14.58 -19.75 -2.11
N LEU A 350 -14.87 -18.99 -3.17
CA LEU A 350 -13.97 -17.96 -3.72
C LEU A 350 -14.13 -16.59 -3.03
N ASP A 351 -14.93 -16.52 -1.94
CA ASP A 351 -15.21 -15.30 -1.17
C ASP A 351 -15.79 -14.13 -1.99
N GLY A 352 -16.23 -14.33 -3.22
CA GLY A 352 -16.61 -13.23 -4.10
C GLY A 352 -15.40 -12.36 -4.52
N VAL A 353 -14.18 -12.87 -4.44
CA VAL A 353 -12.99 -12.15 -4.90
C VAL A 353 -12.94 -12.19 -6.43
N PRO A 354 -12.97 -11.02 -7.12
CA PRO A 354 -13.11 -10.96 -8.58
C PRO A 354 -12.09 -11.82 -9.33
N ARG A 355 -10.82 -11.74 -8.97
CA ARG A 355 -9.77 -12.50 -9.62
C ARG A 355 -9.88 -14.01 -9.39
N ALA A 356 -10.34 -14.43 -8.21
CA ALA A 356 -10.61 -15.83 -7.94
C ALA A 356 -11.76 -16.36 -8.80
N LEU A 357 -12.82 -15.56 -8.95
CA LEU A 357 -13.96 -15.87 -9.82
C LEU A 357 -13.53 -15.95 -11.29
N GLU A 358 -12.70 -15.02 -11.76
CA GLU A 358 -12.13 -15.01 -13.11
C GLU A 358 -11.31 -16.27 -13.40
N HIS A 359 -10.38 -16.61 -12.48
CA HIS A 359 -9.53 -17.81 -12.64
C HIS A 359 -10.40 -19.09 -12.68
N ALA A 360 -11.33 -19.23 -11.73
CA ALA A 360 -12.21 -20.38 -11.70
C ALA A 360 -13.08 -20.48 -12.96
N ALA A 361 -13.64 -19.37 -13.44
CA ALA A 361 -14.40 -19.34 -14.69
C ALA A 361 -13.56 -19.66 -15.93
N GLY A 362 -12.26 -19.31 -15.91
CA GLY A 362 -11.33 -19.70 -16.97
C GLY A 362 -11.19 -21.21 -17.14
N TRP A 363 -11.27 -21.97 -16.05
CA TRP A 363 -11.31 -23.43 -16.07
C TRP A 363 -12.65 -23.97 -16.56
N GLY A 364 -13.66 -23.13 -16.72
CA GLY A 364 -14.99 -23.53 -17.22
C GLY A 364 -14.96 -24.21 -18.60
N LEU A 365 -13.94 -23.95 -19.41
CA LEU A 365 -13.74 -24.69 -20.69
C LEU A 365 -13.53 -26.20 -20.50
N VAL A 366 -12.95 -26.59 -19.36
CA VAL A 366 -12.57 -27.97 -19.05
C VAL A 366 -13.55 -28.63 -18.09
N TYR A 367 -14.04 -27.86 -17.12
CA TYR A 367 -14.83 -28.39 -16.01
C TYR A 367 -16.14 -27.62 -15.86
N PRO A 368 -17.29 -28.30 -15.81
CA PRO A 368 -18.54 -27.67 -15.38
C PRO A 368 -18.47 -27.25 -13.90
N PRO A 369 -19.35 -26.34 -13.43
CA PRO A 369 -19.31 -25.79 -12.05
C PRO A 369 -19.28 -26.84 -10.94
N GLU A 370 -19.95 -27.97 -11.12
CA GLU A 370 -20.01 -29.08 -10.17
C GLU A 370 -18.64 -29.72 -9.97
N LEU A 371 -17.90 -29.94 -11.07
CA LEU A 371 -16.56 -30.49 -11.02
C LEU A 371 -15.54 -29.47 -10.53
N LEU A 372 -15.70 -28.17 -10.87
CA LEU A 372 -14.89 -27.10 -10.30
C LEU A 372 -15.04 -27.08 -8.77
N LEU A 373 -16.28 -27.15 -8.26
CA LEU A 373 -16.54 -27.19 -6.83
C LEU A 373 -15.95 -28.42 -6.15
N ALA A 374 -16.10 -29.61 -6.78
CA ALA A 374 -15.53 -30.84 -6.23
C ALA A 374 -13.99 -30.82 -6.15
N ARG A 375 -13.33 -30.11 -7.07
CA ARG A 375 -11.87 -29.92 -7.09
C ARG A 375 -11.39 -28.82 -6.13
N ALA A 376 -12.19 -27.76 -5.97
CA ALA A 376 -11.85 -26.58 -5.19
C ALA A 376 -11.30 -26.89 -3.78
N GLY A 377 -11.87 -27.92 -3.11
CA GLY A 377 -11.40 -28.35 -1.78
C GLY A 377 -10.12 -29.21 -1.77
N ARG A 378 -9.61 -29.63 -2.95
CA ARG A 378 -8.47 -30.56 -3.07
C ARG A 378 -7.33 -30.01 -3.88
N ASP A 379 -7.61 -29.13 -4.82
CA ASP A 379 -6.66 -28.64 -5.81
C ASP A 379 -6.74 -27.11 -5.92
N PHE A 380 -5.74 -26.45 -5.36
CA PHE A 380 -5.66 -24.99 -5.39
C PHE A 380 -5.20 -24.44 -6.75
N SER A 381 -4.92 -25.30 -7.76
CA SER A 381 -4.59 -24.85 -9.12
C SER A 381 -5.71 -24.06 -9.76
N LEU A 382 -6.97 -24.24 -9.30
CA LEU A 382 -8.11 -23.42 -9.72
C LEU A 382 -7.98 -21.93 -9.41
N LEU A 383 -7.12 -21.57 -8.45
CA LEU A 383 -6.80 -20.19 -8.09
C LEU A 383 -5.66 -19.60 -8.94
N SER A 384 -5.10 -20.40 -9.83
CA SER A 384 -4.11 -19.99 -10.83
C SER A 384 -4.77 -19.84 -12.20
N SER A 385 -4.26 -18.92 -13.03
CA SER A 385 -4.78 -18.73 -14.38
C SER A 385 -4.49 -19.95 -15.26
N PRO A 386 -5.48 -20.55 -15.95
CA PRO A 386 -5.25 -21.67 -16.86
C PRO A 386 -4.38 -21.29 -18.08
N ALA A 387 -4.32 -20.01 -18.42
CA ALA A 387 -3.60 -19.52 -19.61
C ALA A 387 -2.10 -19.37 -19.42
N GLY A 388 -1.54 -19.65 -18.24
CA GLY A 388 -0.10 -19.50 -17.97
C GLY A 388 0.43 -18.08 -18.21
N CYS A 389 -0.43 -17.07 -18.14
CA CYS A 389 -0.13 -15.71 -18.59
C CYS A 389 0.80 -14.91 -17.65
N GLY A 390 1.67 -15.56 -16.87
CA GLY A 390 2.62 -14.88 -15.98
C GLY A 390 1.97 -13.98 -14.91
N CYS A 391 0.64 -13.98 -14.86
CA CYS A 391 -0.11 -13.27 -13.84
C CYS A 391 0.20 -13.90 -12.49
N LEU A 392 0.48 -13.07 -11.50
CA LEU A 392 0.75 -13.52 -10.14
C LEU A 392 -0.38 -14.46 -9.69
N ASP A 393 -0.01 -15.65 -9.27
CA ASP A 393 -0.92 -16.58 -8.61
C ASP A 393 -1.63 -15.84 -7.45
N LEU A 394 -2.92 -16.09 -7.31
CA LEU A 394 -3.74 -15.37 -6.34
C LEU A 394 -3.27 -15.62 -4.90
N LEU A 395 -2.97 -16.87 -4.55
CA LEU A 395 -2.57 -17.22 -3.17
C LEU A 395 -1.29 -16.52 -2.71
N PRO A 396 -0.17 -16.50 -3.47
CA PRO A 396 1.01 -15.71 -3.10
C PRO A 396 0.71 -14.20 -2.99
N SER A 397 -0.25 -13.72 -3.77
CA SER A 397 -0.65 -12.31 -3.71
C SER A 397 -1.47 -11.98 -2.47
N VAL A 398 -2.36 -12.90 -2.03
CA VAL A 398 -3.10 -12.77 -0.76
C VAL A 398 -2.16 -12.96 0.43
N ALA A 399 -1.19 -13.88 0.36
CA ALA A 399 -0.16 -14.05 1.40
C ALA A 399 0.58 -12.74 1.68
N ARG A 400 1.01 -12.02 0.63
CA ARG A 400 1.61 -10.68 0.80
C ARG A 400 0.69 -9.69 1.52
N SER A 401 -0.63 -9.78 1.29
CA SER A 401 -1.60 -8.92 1.99
C SER A 401 -1.70 -9.28 3.49
N VAL A 402 -1.46 -10.54 3.85
CA VAL A 402 -1.38 -11.00 5.25
C VAL A 402 -0.03 -10.60 5.87
N ASP A 403 1.07 -10.69 5.12
CA ASP A 403 2.42 -10.36 5.64
C ASP A 403 2.60 -8.88 5.95
N ILE A 404 1.88 -8.00 5.24
CA ILE A 404 2.04 -6.55 5.37
C ILE A 404 1.34 -5.97 6.60
N VAL A 405 0.35 -6.66 7.17
CA VAL A 405 -0.33 -6.18 8.38
C VAL A 405 0.52 -6.41 9.63
N ALA A 406 0.27 -5.60 10.67
CA ALA A 406 0.98 -5.70 11.94
C ALA A 406 0.93 -7.11 12.54
N GLU A 407 1.93 -7.47 13.32
CA GLU A 407 2.02 -8.79 13.96
C GLU A 407 0.78 -9.09 14.82
N SER A 408 0.25 -8.13 15.55
CA SER A 408 -0.99 -8.27 16.30
C SER A 408 -2.18 -8.71 15.43
N CYS A 409 -2.30 -8.17 14.22
CA CYS A 409 -3.33 -8.57 13.26
C CYS A 409 -3.10 -10.00 12.73
N ARG A 410 -1.84 -10.39 12.49
CA ARG A 410 -1.51 -11.77 12.09
C ARG A 410 -1.81 -12.78 13.18
N LEU A 411 -1.55 -12.44 14.45
CA LEU A 411 -1.93 -13.27 15.61
C LEU A 411 -3.45 -13.45 15.68
N VAL A 412 -4.22 -12.36 15.49
CA VAL A 412 -5.67 -12.45 15.41
C VAL A 412 -6.10 -13.39 14.29
N LEU A 413 -5.59 -13.20 13.06
CA LEU A 413 -5.93 -14.06 11.93
C LEU A 413 -5.60 -15.54 12.20
N ALA A 414 -4.45 -15.83 12.83
CA ALA A 414 -4.04 -17.18 13.17
C ALA A 414 -5.02 -17.88 14.13
N GLU A 415 -5.59 -17.12 15.07
CA GLU A 415 -6.55 -17.64 16.04
C GLU A 415 -7.97 -17.80 15.47
N VAL A 416 -8.39 -16.83 14.61
CA VAL A 416 -9.78 -16.81 14.12
C VAL A 416 -9.99 -17.49 12.77
N ALA A 417 -8.90 -17.84 12.06
CA ALA A 417 -8.98 -18.41 10.71
C ALA A 417 -9.85 -19.67 10.66
N ASP A 418 -9.75 -20.54 11.63
CA ASP A 418 -10.49 -21.82 11.68
C ASP A 418 -11.92 -21.66 12.24
N ARG A 419 -12.28 -20.47 12.75
CA ARG A 419 -13.62 -20.21 13.31
C ARG A 419 -14.57 -19.77 12.22
N PRO A 420 -15.77 -20.34 12.14
CA PRO A 420 -16.76 -19.91 11.14
C PRO A 420 -17.18 -18.45 11.36
N HIS A 421 -17.36 -18.06 12.62
CA HIS A 421 -17.73 -16.70 13.04
C HIS A 421 -17.11 -16.39 14.40
N TRP A 422 -16.81 -15.11 14.64
CA TRP A 422 -16.26 -14.60 15.88
C TRP A 422 -16.69 -13.13 16.08
N THR A 423 -16.53 -12.61 17.28
CA THR A 423 -16.88 -11.25 17.70
C THR A 423 -15.62 -10.49 18.16
N VAL A 424 -15.74 -9.17 18.35
CA VAL A 424 -14.62 -8.37 18.90
C VAL A 424 -14.21 -8.90 20.29
N GLY A 425 -15.18 -9.29 21.13
CA GLY A 425 -14.91 -9.82 22.47
C GLY A 425 -14.10 -11.13 22.50
N ASP A 426 -14.13 -11.91 21.42
CA ASP A 426 -13.29 -13.10 21.31
C ASP A 426 -11.78 -12.76 21.20
N LEU A 427 -11.45 -11.51 20.87
CA LEU A 427 -10.09 -11.01 20.67
C LEU A 427 -9.49 -10.37 21.94
N ASP A 428 -10.26 -10.09 22.98
CA ASP A 428 -9.84 -9.35 24.19
C ASP A 428 -8.61 -9.97 24.87
N ARG A 429 -8.41 -11.29 24.73
CA ARG A 429 -7.28 -12.00 25.31
C ARG A 429 -6.07 -12.11 24.38
N LEU A 430 -6.23 -11.74 23.11
CA LEU A 430 -5.20 -11.93 22.09
C LEU A 430 -4.37 -10.68 21.85
N VAL A 431 -5.02 -9.51 21.87
CA VAL A 431 -4.38 -8.24 21.54
C VAL A 431 -4.86 -7.13 22.48
N PRO A 432 -4.00 -6.13 22.77
CA PRO A 432 -4.35 -5.03 23.68
C PRO A 432 -5.50 -4.15 23.19
N ASP A 433 -5.64 -3.98 21.88
CA ASP A 433 -6.71 -3.21 21.24
C ASP A 433 -7.39 -4.05 20.15
N PRO A 434 -8.43 -4.83 20.52
CA PRO A 434 -9.16 -5.68 19.58
C PRO A 434 -9.89 -4.89 18.49
N ALA A 435 -10.41 -3.71 18.83
CA ALA A 435 -11.16 -2.90 17.89
C ALA A 435 -10.25 -2.32 16.79
N ALA A 436 -9.06 -1.82 17.15
CA ALA A 436 -8.08 -1.34 16.19
C ALA A 436 -7.55 -2.47 15.29
N ALA A 437 -7.29 -3.66 15.86
CA ALA A 437 -6.88 -4.82 15.09
C ALA A 437 -7.96 -5.24 14.07
N LEU A 438 -9.22 -5.33 14.51
CA LEU A 438 -10.35 -5.64 13.64
C LEU A 438 -10.54 -4.58 12.56
N HIS A 439 -10.49 -3.28 12.92
CA HIS A 439 -10.57 -2.18 11.95
C HIS A 439 -9.49 -2.32 10.87
N THR A 440 -8.26 -2.58 11.26
CA THR A 440 -7.15 -2.79 10.32
C THR A 440 -7.44 -3.97 9.39
N LEU A 441 -7.88 -5.12 9.91
CA LEU A 441 -8.21 -6.29 9.12
C LEU A 441 -9.37 -6.05 8.14
N LEU A 442 -10.37 -5.27 8.54
CA LEU A 442 -11.49 -4.86 7.67
C LEU A 442 -11.01 -3.92 6.55
N VAL A 443 -10.20 -2.91 6.88
CA VAL A 443 -9.62 -1.98 5.90
C VAL A 443 -8.80 -2.72 4.86
N HIS A 444 -8.00 -3.70 5.28
CA HIS A 444 -7.21 -4.53 4.38
C HIS A 444 -8.03 -5.59 3.63
N GLY A 445 -9.30 -5.78 3.98
CA GLY A 445 -10.19 -6.74 3.33
C GLY A 445 -9.84 -8.21 3.62
N LEU A 446 -9.16 -8.50 4.72
CA LEU A 446 -8.78 -9.86 5.15
C LEU A 446 -9.88 -10.56 5.92
N VAL A 447 -10.77 -9.79 6.51
CA VAL A 447 -11.98 -10.24 7.20
C VAL A 447 -13.20 -9.46 6.69
N ARG A 448 -14.38 -9.99 6.92
CA ARG A 448 -15.65 -9.34 6.56
C ARG A 448 -16.72 -9.59 7.64
N PRO A 449 -17.78 -8.79 7.69
CA PRO A 449 -18.98 -9.14 8.46
C PRO A 449 -19.54 -10.49 8.00
N ALA A 450 -20.03 -11.29 8.94
CA ALA A 450 -20.49 -12.65 8.66
C ALA A 450 -21.82 -12.72 7.88
N GLY A 451 -22.56 -11.61 7.81
CA GLY A 451 -23.81 -11.44 7.08
C GLY A 451 -24.73 -10.42 7.75
N ALA A 452 -25.74 -9.96 7.03
CA ALA A 452 -26.69 -8.96 7.53
C ALA A 452 -27.47 -9.40 8.79
N HIS A 453 -27.65 -10.70 8.96
CA HIS A 453 -28.33 -11.28 10.13
C HIS A 453 -27.43 -11.46 11.36
N LEU A 454 -26.12 -11.20 11.23
CA LEU A 454 -25.12 -11.36 12.29
C LEU A 454 -24.22 -10.10 12.36
N PRO A 455 -24.79 -8.92 12.71
CA PRO A 455 -24.10 -7.63 12.55
C PRO A 455 -22.83 -7.48 13.41
N GLU A 456 -22.73 -8.22 14.52
CA GLU A 456 -21.56 -8.17 15.43
C GLU A 456 -20.58 -9.32 15.20
N ARG A 457 -20.81 -10.16 14.19
CA ARG A 457 -19.96 -11.30 13.88
C ARG A 457 -19.16 -11.08 12.61
N PHE A 458 -17.95 -11.55 12.66
CA PHE A 458 -16.97 -11.45 11.57
C PHE A 458 -16.48 -12.83 11.15
N THR A 459 -15.95 -12.91 9.95
CA THR A 459 -15.34 -14.12 9.41
C THR A 459 -14.11 -13.78 8.62
N ALA A 460 -13.06 -14.59 8.73
CA ALA A 460 -11.90 -14.48 7.85
C ALA A 460 -12.27 -14.95 6.44
N LEU A 461 -11.68 -14.36 5.41
CA LEU A 461 -11.87 -14.85 4.06
C LEU A 461 -11.42 -16.31 3.96
N HIS A 462 -12.11 -17.11 3.16
CA HIS A 462 -11.75 -18.52 2.93
C HIS A 462 -10.36 -18.65 2.33
N LEU A 463 -9.96 -17.72 1.45
CA LEU A 463 -8.61 -17.64 0.90
C LEU A 463 -7.54 -17.45 1.98
N VAL A 464 -7.82 -16.67 3.03
CA VAL A 464 -6.92 -16.50 4.20
C VAL A 464 -6.86 -17.80 5.01
N ARG A 465 -7.99 -18.50 5.18
CA ARG A 465 -8.05 -19.80 5.85
C ARG A 465 -7.22 -20.86 5.13
N ILE A 466 -7.28 -20.89 3.79
CA ILE A 466 -6.47 -21.79 2.95
C ILE A 466 -4.98 -21.54 3.19
N LEU A 467 -4.55 -20.29 3.21
CA LEU A 467 -3.15 -19.93 3.49
C LEU A 467 -2.71 -20.44 4.86
N HIS A 468 -3.52 -20.14 5.88
CA HIS A 468 -3.23 -20.57 7.26
C HIS A 468 -3.16 -22.10 7.42
N ALA A 469 -4.05 -22.84 6.75
CA ALA A 469 -4.04 -24.30 6.76
C ALA A 469 -2.78 -24.89 6.08
N ARG A 470 -2.29 -24.26 5.01
CA ARG A 470 -1.06 -24.66 4.30
C ARG A 470 0.18 -24.48 5.18
N ASP A 471 0.27 -23.38 5.92
CA ASP A 471 1.41 -23.08 6.79
C ASP A 471 1.50 -24.04 7.98
N ARG A 472 0.37 -24.61 8.40
CA ARG A 472 0.30 -25.62 9.49
C ARG A 472 0.58 -27.06 9.03
N THR A 473 0.57 -27.32 7.71
CA THR A 473 0.85 -28.66 7.18
C THR A 473 2.36 -28.75 6.90
N PRO A 474 3.12 -29.58 7.66
CA PRO A 474 4.55 -29.72 7.43
C PRO A 474 4.80 -30.23 5.99
N ALA A 475 5.83 -29.69 5.34
CA ALA A 475 6.24 -29.94 3.95
C ALA A 475 6.67 -31.41 3.66
N GLY A 476 6.00 -32.39 4.25
CA GLY A 476 6.33 -33.81 4.17
C GLY A 476 5.22 -34.76 3.78
N ALA A 477 3.96 -34.30 3.66
CA ALA A 477 2.84 -35.19 3.34
C ALA A 477 2.26 -34.86 1.96
N GLY A 478 2.73 -35.59 0.91
CA GLY A 478 1.93 -35.75 -0.29
C GLY A 478 2.49 -35.22 -1.62
N ARG A 479 3.69 -35.62 -2.02
CA ARG A 479 3.95 -35.90 -3.44
C ARG A 479 3.77 -37.40 -3.65
N VAL A 480 2.54 -37.84 -3.81
CA VAL A 480 2.28 -39.11 -4.51
C VAL A 480 2.46 -38.80 -5.98
N ALA A 481 3.58 -39.25 -6.53
CA ALA A 481 3.78 -39.30 -7.96
C ALA A 481 2.65 -40.14 -8.59
N PRO A 482 2.04 -39.74 -9.72
CA PRO A 482 1.18 -40.64 -10.45
C PRO A 482 2.05 -41.72 -11.10
N ASP A 483 1.90 -42.96 -10.62
CA ASP A 483 2.37 -44.13 -11.34
C ASP A 483 1.68 -44.18 -12.70
N CYS A 484 2.46 -43.97 -13.72
CA CYS A 484 2.10 -44.32 -15.09
C CYS A 484 2.05 -45.86 -15.21
N ARG A 485 0.85 -46.41 -15.28
CA ARG A 485 0.55 -47.64 -16.00
C ARG A 485 -0.73 -47.48 -16.77
#